data_a9f39861eaa79d133508050723039c4b
#
_entry.id   a9f39861eaa79d133508050723039c4b
#
_cell.length_a   1.000
_cell.length_b   1.000
_cell.length_c   1.000
_cell.angle_alpha   90.00
_cell.angle_beta   90.00
_cell.angle_gamma   90.00
#
_symmetry.space_group_name_H-M   'P 1'
#
loop_
_entity.id
_entity.type
_entity.pdbx_description
1 polymer ?
#
loop_
_entity_poly.entity_id
_entity_poly.type
_entity_poly.pdbx_seq_one_letter_code
_entity_poly.pdbx_strand_id
1 'polypeptide(L)'
;MNIYKVNNSKFKSIYISYNFSMEVKDKRVFSINSVLGSLMAKSSCNYKNQKEIERYLNSLYGTTYDVNIEKYGDLYNLEFRMEYINKKFLPNKEELLSKVLEFLHEMIYCPCDWQEDNIQREKEFILERINERKDEKLRYGIQRAEELLCEGEPFGTYLYGEAEEVQNITKEDLEKAYKDIINSCVTVIVSGNLEGYENIEPEIEKVFANKVKCNKNVSELLYNVKKSKTSEDTVIEYQDTVQSVLSIGLTIEDFKPEDFYAFNLYNAILGTTPSSKLFQNVREKASLAYTVRSRYYRFKDIIVIYAGINKENYEKALDLIKQQVSDMKDGKISEEEFSSAKDSLMADLLDWEDSKIAMAKMKMANLIGFKRADVTIDDMRDKMSKITLEDVIRAANKVNIKKVFVLGGVENA
;
A
#
# COMPACT_ATOMS: atom_id res chain seq x y z
N MET A 1 -16.29 -14.44 -7.19
CA MET A 1 -15.53 -14.24 -5.93
C MET A 1 -14.43 -15.28 -5.86
N ASN A 2 -13.22 -14.86 -5.56
CA ASN A 2 -12.08 -15.78 -5.39
C ASN A 2 -11.66 -15.77 -3.93
N ILE A 3 -11.54 -16.95 -3.31
CA ILE A 3 -11.19 -17.11 -1.91
C ILE A 3 -9.84 -17.79 -1.82
N TYR A 4 -8.92 -17.24 -1.01
CA TYR A 4 -7.59 -17.76 -0.80
C TYR A 4 -7.31 -17.94 0.68
N LYS A 5 -6.70 -19.07 1.03
CA LYS A 5 -6.29 -19.40 2.41
C LYS A 5 -4.78 -19.24 2.57
N VAL A 6 -4.37 -18.69 3.72
CA VAL A 6 -2.97 -18.63 4.16
C VAL A 6 -2.91 -19.16 5.60
N ASN A 7 -2.71 -20.46 5.72
CA ASN A 7 -2.70 -21.13 7.03
C ASN A 7 -1.35 -20.98 7.74
N ASN A 8 -1.40 -20.53 8.99
CA ASN A 8 -0.24 -20.55 9.88
C ASN A 8 -0.69 -20.82 11.32
N SER A 9 -0.35 -22.00 11.85
CA SER A 9 -0.78 -22.47 13.16
C SER A 9 -0.15 -21.74 14.36
N LYS A 10 0.84 -20.88 14.14
CA LYS A 10 1.41 -20.00 15.18
C LYS A 10 0.39 -19.04 15.79
N PHE A 11 -0.64 -18.66 15.03
CA PHE A 11 -1.62 -17.67 15.45
C PHE A 11 -2.74 -18.30 16.29
N LYS A 12 -3.38 -17.48 17.12
CA LYS A 12 -4.59 -17.84 17.87
C LYS A 12 -5.86 -17.30 17.26
N SER A 13 -5.74 -16.45 16.25
CA SER A 13 -6.83 -15.75 15.59
C SER A 13 -6.81 -15.99 14.08
N ILE A 14 -7.93 -15.69 13.47
CA ILE A 14 -8.17 -15.72 12.03
C ILE A 14 -8.42 -14.29 11.57
N TYR A 15 -7.77 -13.91 10.48
CA TYR A 15 -7.94 -12.64 9.78
C TYR A 15 -8.66 -12.89 8.48
N ILE A 16 -9.74 -12.15 8.24
CA ILE A 16 -10.50 -12.15 6.98
C ILE A 16 -10.32 -10.78 6.35
N SER A 17 -9.84 -10.77 5.11
CA SER A 17 -9.69 -9.60 4.26
C SER A 17 -10.63 -9.75 3.06
N TYR A 18 -11.69 -8.95 3.01
CA TYR A 18 -12.64 -8.90 1.91
C TYR A 18 -12.37 -7.67 1.05
N ASN A 19 -11.87 -7.88 -0.15
CA ASN A 19 -11.33 -6.85 -1.00
C ASN A 19 -12.20 -6.61 -2.22
N PHE A 20 -12.53 -5.33 -2.45
CA PHE A 20 -13.09 -4.84 -3.69
C PHE A 20 -12.00 -4.13 -4.49
N SER A 21 -11.62 -4.68 -5.64
CA SER A 21 -10.57 -4.12 -6.49
C SER A 21 -11.14 -3.63 -7.81
N MET A 22 -10.74 -2.43 -8.21
CA MET A 22 -11.20 -1.79 -9.45
C MET A 22 -10.06 -1.04 -10.15
N GLU A 23 -10.10 -1.03 -11.48
CA GLU A 23 -9.25 -0.16 -12.30
C GLU A 23 -9.74 1.29 -12.18
N VAL A 24 -8.85 2.21 -11.88
CA VAL A 24 -9.19 3.64 -11.78
C VAL A 24 -9.15 4.25 -13.18
N LYS A 25 -10.30 4.75 -13.63
CA LYS A 25 -10.44 5.48 -14.90
C LYS A 25 -10.54 6.99 -14.69
N ASP A 26 -11.09 7.38 -13.55
CA ASP A 26 -11.30 8.78 -13.17
C ASP A 26 -10.68 8.99 -11.77
N LYS A 27 -9.82 9.99 -11.65
CA LYS A 27 -9.12 10.33 -10.39
C LYS A 27 -10.07 10.72 -9.26
N ARG A 28 -11.26 11.22 -9.60
CA ARG A 28 -12.32 11.59 -8.65
C ARG A 28 -12.76 10.40 -7.79
N VAL A 29 -12.54 9.17 -8.27
CA VAL A 29 -12.78 7.93 -7.51
C VAL A 29 -12.07 7.94 -6.16
N PHE A 30 -10.85 8.47 -6.07
CA PHE A 30 -10.13 8.52 -4.79
C PHE A 30 -10.82 9.39 -3.76
N SER A 31 -11.29 10.59 -4.16
CA SER A 31 -12.03 11.51 -3.28
C SER A 31 -13.36 10.89 -2.81
N ILE A 32 -14.15 10.37 -3.75
CA ILE A 32 -15.47 9.82 -3.45
C ILE A 32 -15.36 8.57 -2.57
N ASN A 33 -14.48 7.65 -2.94
CA ASN A 33 -14.33 6.38 -2.23
C ASN A 33 -13.66 6.52 -0.87
N SER A 34 -12.88 7.57 -0.62
CA SER A 34 -12.34 7.85 0.73
C SER A 34 -13.48 8.22 1.71
N VAL A 35 -14.42 9.07 1.27
CA VAL A 35 -15.60 9.42 2.07
C VAL A 35 -16.53 8.21 2.22
N LEU A 36 -16.79 7.48 1.12
CA LEU A 36 -17.62 6.28 1.14
C LEU A 36 -17.06 5.21 2.08
N GLY A 37 -15.77 4.88 1.99
CA GLY A 37 -15.11 3.91 2.88
C GLY A 37 -15.22 4.31 4.35
N SER A 38 -15.08 5.60 4.65
CA SER A 38 -15.25 6.13 6.02
C SER A 38 -16.69 5.99 6.53
N LEU A 39 -17.68 6.25 5.67
CA LEU A 39 -19.10 6.04 5.99
C LEU A 39 -19.42 4.56 6.26
N MET A 40 -18.92 3.65 5.39
CA MET A 40 -19.15 2.20 5.51
C MET A 40 -18.45 1.59 6.72
N ALA A 41 -17.38 2.22 7.22
CA ALA A 41 -16.70 1.77 8.44
C ALA A 41 -17.51 2.02 9.71
N LYS A 42 -18.41 3.00 9.72
CA LYS A 42 -18.98 3.58 10.95
C LYS A 42 -20.45 3.26 11.20
N SER A 43 -21.17 2.77 10.19
CA SER A 43 -22.61 2.46 10.34
C SER A 43 -23.14 1.51 9.27
N SER A 44 -24.21 0.80 9.63
CA SER A 44 -25.06 0.00 8.74
C SER A 44 -26.54 0.12 9.13
N CYS A 45 -27.42 -0.59 8.44
CA CYS A 45 -28.83 -0.60 8.79
C CYS A 45 -29.10 -1.07 10.23
N ASN A 46 -28.36 -2.07 10.69
CA ASN A 46 -28.51 -2.65 12.03
C ASN A 46 -27.60 -2.01 13.09
N TYR A 47 -26.48 -1.42 12.67
CA TYR A 47 -25.51 -0.76 13.55
C TYR A 47 -25.42 0.73 13.19
N LYS A 48 -26.18 1.57 13.92
CA LYS A 48 -26.36 2.99 13.57
C LYS A 48 -25.15 3.87 13.83
N ASN A 49 -24.20 3.41 14.64
CA ASN A 49 -23.02 4.17 15.03
C ASN A 49 -21.91 3.25 15.52
N GLN A 50 -20.70 3.80 15.60
CA GLN A 50 -19.50 3.09 16.00
C GLN A 50 -19.64 2.43 17.40
N LYS A 51 -20.34 3.05 18.33
CA LYS A 51 -20.56 2.48 19.69
C LYS A 51 -21.35 1.16 19.65
N GLU A 52 -22.32 1.04 18.77
CA GLU A 52 -23.08 -0.21 18.57
C GLU A 52 -22.22 -1.28 17.93
N ILE A 53 -21.40 -0.91 16.93
CA ILE A 53 -20.41 -1.78 16.29
C ILE A 53 -19.44 -2.33 17.35
N GLU A 54 -18.79 -1.44 18.12
CA GLU A 54 -17.83 -1.83 19.15
C GLU A 54 -18.45 -2.73 20.22
N ARG A 55 -19.70 -2.43 20.66
CA ARG A 55 -20.40 -3.27 21.61
C ARG A 55 -20.64 -4.69 21.09
N TYR A 56 -21.05 -4.80 19.83
CA TYR A 56 -21.25 -6.10 19.19
C TYR A 56 -19.94 -6.86 19.05
N LEU A 57 -18.88 -6.24 18.53
CA LEU A 57 -17.57 -6.85 18.35
C LEU A 57 -16.94 -7.29 19.69
N ASN A 58 -17.11 -6.50 20.74
CA ASN A 58 -16.67 -6.88 22.09
C ASN A 58 -17.42 -8.12 22.61
N SER A 59 -18.70 -8.30 22.28
CA SER A 59 -19.45 -9.51 22.62
C SER A 59 -18.94 -10.76 21.88
N LEU A 60 -18.20 -10.57 20.80
CA LEU A 60 -17.50 -11.62 20.04
C LEU A 60 -16.02 -11.73 20.45
N TYR A 61 -15.74 -11.67 21.74
CA TYR A 61 -14.41 -11.83 22.33
C TYR A 61 -13.37 -10.82 21.83
N GLY A 62 -13.79 -9.58 21.57
CA GLY A 62 -12.89 -8.54 21.09
C GLY A 62 -12.51 -8.70 19.62
N THR A 63 -13.41 -9.26 18.82
CA THR A 63 -13.29 -9.24 17.35
C THR A 63 -13.07 -7.81 16.87
N THR A 64 -12.16 -7.61 15.93
CA THR A 64 -11.90 -6.29 15.33
C THR A 64 -12.51 -6.19 13.93
N TYR A 65 -12.91 -4.99 13.58
CA TYR A 65 -13.37 -4.62 12.23
C TYR A 65 -12.78 -3.28 11.84
N ASP A 66 -12.38 -3.16 10.56
CA ASP A 66 -11.90 -1.90 10.01
C ASP A 66 -12.06 -1.91 8.48
N VAL A 67 -12.11 -0.72 7.89
CA VAL A 67 -12.14 -0.51 6.45
C VAL A 67 -10.89 0.24 6.04
N ASN A 68 -10.17 -0.30 5.09
CA ASN A 68 -8.90 0.24 4.62
C ASN A 68 -8.93 0.49 3.11
N ILE A 69 -8.24 1.53 2.67
CA ILE A 69 -8.08 1.85 1.25
C ILE A 69 -6.60 1.72 0.87
N GLU A 70 -6.35 1.10 -0.26
CA GLU A 70 -4.99 0.89 -0.77
C GLU A 70 -4.92 1.13 -2.28
N LYS A 71 -3.72 1.43 -2.76
CA LYS A 71 -3.41 1.44 -4.20
C LYS A 71 -2.43 0.34 -4.53
N TYR A 72 -2.74 -0.46 -5.55
CA TYR A 72 -1.80 -1.38 -6.18
C TYR A 72 -1.52 -0.87 -7.60
N GLY A 73 -0.56 0.06 -7.72
CA GLY A 73 -0.39 0.83 -8.95
C GLY A 73 -1.65 1.66 -9.25
N ASP A 74 -2.24 1.48 -10.42
CA ASP A 74 -3.45 2.19 -10.85
C ASP A 74 -4.75 1.47 -10.42
N LEU A 75 -4.67 0.43 -9.58
CA LEU A 75 -5.83 -0.19 -8.96
C LEU A 75 -6.18 0.49 -7.64
N TYR A 76 -7.46 0.79 -7.46
CA TYR A 76 -8.04 1.13 -6.17
C TYR A 76 -8.53 -0.15 -5.48
N ASN A 77 -8.22 -0.32 -4.21
CA ASN A 77 -8.66 -1.44 -3.40
C ASN A 77 -9.32 -0.95 -2.11
N LEU A 78 -10.59 -1.35 -1.91
CA LEU A 78 -11.30 -1.15 -0.66
C LEU A 78 -11.35 -2.48 0.08
N GLU A 79 -10.69 -2.54 1.24
CA GLU A 79 -10.59 -3.72 2.08
C GLU A 79 -11.48 -3.58 3.31
N PHE A 80 -12.39 -4.53 3.50
CA PHE A 80 -13.09 -4.77 4.75
C PHE A 80 -12.39 -5.89 5.49
N ARG A 81 -11.87 -5.62 6.67
CA ARG A 81 -11.06 -6.56 7.42
C ARG A 81 -11.63 -6.86 8.78
N MET A 82 -11.60 -8.13 9.13
CA MET A 82 -11.96 -8.61 10.45
C MET A 82 -10.91 -9.54 11.01
N GLU A 83 -10.73 -9.47 12.33
CA GLU A 83 -9.90 -10.43 13.05
C GLU A 83 -10.65 -10.94 14.24
N TYR A 84 -10.75 -12.27 14.38
CA TYR A 84 -11.41 -12.93 15.47
C TYR A 84 -10.62 -14.14 15.98
N ILE A 85 -10.83 -14.51 17.24
CA ILE A 85 -10.16 -15.66 17.86
C ILE A 85 -10.67 -16.97 17.28
N ASN A 86 -9.78 -17.91 16.98
CA ASN A 86 -10.18 -19.25 16.58
C ASN A 86 -10.84 -19.98 17.77
N LYS A 87 -11.99 -20.63 17.52
CA LYS A 87 -12.78 -21.38 18.52
C LYS A 87 -11.97 -22.36 19.37
N LYS A 88 -10.87 -22.90 18.82
CA LYS A 88 -9.95 -23.79 19.55
C LYS A 88 -9.42 -23.17 20.84
N PHE A 89 -9.28 -21.84 20.87
CA PHE A 89 -8.74 -21.08 22.01
C PHE A 89 -9.82 -20.46 22.90
N LEU A 90 -11.09 -20.71 22.60
CA LEU A 90 -12.21 -20.27 23.43
C LEU A 90 -12.59 -21.31 24.48
N PRO A 91 -12.96 -20.92 25.70
CA PRO A 91 -13.32 -21.85 26.77
C PRO A 91 -14.43 -22.83 26.39
N ASN A 92 -15.44 -22.33 25.67
CA ASN A 92 -16.62 -23.11 25.29
C ASN A 92 -16.56 -23.61 23.83
N LYS A 93 -15.45 -23.41 23.13
CA LYS A 93 -15.30 -23.70 21.69
C LYS A 93 -16.43 -23.08 20.84
N GLU A 94 -16.93 -21.91 21.24
CA GLU A 94 -18.00 -21.22 20.56
C GLU A 94 -17.63 -20.93 19.11
N GLU A 95 -18.59 -21.22 18.19
CA GLU A 95 -18.40 -20.92 16.78
C GLU A 95 -18.70 -19.44 16.48
N LEU A 96 -17.67 -18.70 16.08
CA LEU A 96 -17.78 -17.27 15.79
C LEU A 96 -17.91 -16.96 14.30
N LEU A 97 -17.50 -17.88 13.42
CA LEU A 97 -17.39 -17.62 11.98
C LEU A 97 -18.72 -17.12 11.38
N SER A 98 -19.84 -17.77 11.68
CA SER A 98 -21.14 -17.34 11.14
C SER A 98 -21.50 -15.91 11.55
N LYS A 99 -21.29 -15.56 12.84
CA LYS A 99 -21.54 -14.22 13.36
C LYS A 99 -20.62 -13.16 12.75
N VAL A 100 -19.36 -13.52 12.53
CA VAL A 100 -18.35 -12.66 11.88
C VAL A 100 -18.72 -12.41 10.40
N LEU A 101 -19.12 -13.46 9.68
CA LEU A 101 -19.52 -13.34 8.27
C LEU A 101 -20.84 -12.58 8.12
N GLU A 102 -21.82 -12.80 9.00
CA GLU A 102 -23.07 -12.06 9.02
C GLU A 102 -22.85 -10.57 9.31
N PHE A 103 -22.00 -10.26 10.28
CA PHE A 103 -21.62 -8.87 10.58
C PHE A 103 -20.91 -8.23 9.37
N LEU A 104 -19.95 -8.90 8.76
CA LEU A 104 -19.23 -8.40 7.59
C LEU A 104 -20.19 -8.19 6.41
N HIS A 105 -21.12 -9.12 6.19
CA HIS A 105 -22.16 -8.97 5.18
C HIS A 105 -23.05 -7.74 5.44
N GLU A 106 -23.47 -7.54 6.68
CA GLU A 106 -24.28 -6.40 7.09
C GLU A 106 -23.55 -5.08 6.79
N MET A 107 -22.28 -4.96 7.22
CA MET A 107 -21.49 -3.75 7.01
C MET A 107 -21.25 -3.43 5.54
N ILE A 108 -21.10 -4.46 4.68
CA ILE A 108 -20.84 -4.29 3.25
C ILE A 108 -22.11 -4.04 2.44
N TYR A 109 -23.16 -4.85 2.66
CA TYR A 109 -24.30 -4.94 1.75
C TYR A 109 -25.60 -4.34 2.29
N CYS A 110 -25.58 -3.86 3.52
CA CYS A 110 -26.71 -3.20 4.15
C CYS A 110 -26.31 -1.81 4.68
N PRO A 111 -25.78 -0.92 3.81
CA PRO A 111 -25.46 0.43 4.24
C PRO A 111 -26.73 1.13 4.70
N CYS A 112 -26.61 1.96 5.72
CA CYS A 112 -27.74 2.80 6.15
C CYS A 112 -28.00 3.90 5.09
N ASP A 113 -29.18 4.51 5.16
CA ASP A 113 -29.45 5.74 4.42
C ASP A 113 -28.55 6.85 4.98
N TRP A 114 -27.52 7.24 4.21
CA TRP A 114 -26.56 8.23 4.63
C TRP A 114 -27.22 9.61 4.71
N GLN A 115 -27.44 10.06 5.95
CA GLN A 115 -27.96 11.37 6.22
C GLN A 115 -26.92 12.43 5.90
N GLU A 116 -27.36 13.62 5.49
CA GLU A 116 -26.47 14.71 5.10
C GLU A 116 -25.45 15.07 6.18
N ASP A 117 -25.89 15.08 7.47
CA ASP A 117 -24.99 15.35 8.60
C ASP A 117 -23.86 14.31 8.74
N ASN A 118 -24.13 13.05 8.41
CA ASN A 118 -23.10 12.00 8.43
C ASN A 118 -22.13 12.17 7.26
N ILE A 119 -22.66 12.46 6.07
CA ILE A 119 -21.82 12.75 4.88
C ILE A 119 -20.91 13.94 5.18
N GLN A 120 -21.46 15.03 5.70
CA GLN A 120 -20.70 16.23 6.00
C GLN A 120 -19.58 15.97 7.02
N ARG A 121 -19.85 15.21 8.08
CA ARG A 121 -18.86 14.82 9.09
C ARG A 121 -17.73 14.00 8.50
N GLU A 122 -18.03 13.04 7.62
CA GLU A 122 -17.00 12.23 6.99
C GLU A 122 -16.20 13.01 5.93
N LYS A 123 -16.81 13.96 5.24
CA LYS A 123 -16.10 14.91 4.38
C LYS A 123 -15.10 15.74 5.19
N GLU A 124 -15.52 16.30 6.34
CA GLU A 124 -14.65 17.06 7.24
C GLU A 124 -13.48 16.22 7.74
N PHE A 125 -13.73 14.97 8.13
CA PHE A 125 -12.67 14.03 8.53
C PHE A 125 -11.66 13.75 7.42
N ILE A 126 -12.11 13.57 6.17
CA ILE A 126 -11.22 13.34 5.01
C ILE A 126 -10.45 14.62 4.67
N LEU A 127 -11.10 15.80 4.74
CA LEU A 127 -10.43 17.08 4.52
C LEU A 127 -9.34 17.35 5.56
N GLU A 128 -9.58 17.02 6.83
CA GLU A 128 -8.56 17.09 7.88
C GLU A 128 -7.35 16.21 7.53
N ARG A 129 -7.58 14.96 7.12
CA ARG A 129 -6.52 14.03 6.67
C ARG A 129 -5.73 14.56 5.46
N ILE A 130 -6.41 15.21 4.51
CA ILE A 130 -5.74 15.84 3.36
C ILE A 130 -4.88 17.02 3.80
N ASN A 131 -5.36 17.81 4.76
CA ASN A 131 -4.63 18.98 5.28
C ASN A 131 -3.42 18.57 6.15
N GLU A 132 -3.61 17.61 7.07
CA GLU A 132 -2.54 17.05 7.92
C GLU A 132 -1.39 16.43 7.10
N ARG A 133 -1.64 16.05 5.85
CA ARG A 133 -0.61 15.55 4.96
C ARG A 133 0.63 16.46 4.89
N LYS A 134 0.43 17.78 4.94
CA LYS A 134 1.51 18.78 4.86
C LYS A 134 2.32 18.92 6.15
N ASP A 135 1.83 18.38 7.25
CA ASP A 135 2.51 18.50 8.55
C ASP A 135 3.68 17.54 8.66
N GLU A 136 3.54 16.34 8.10
CA GLU A 136 4.62 15.36 8.00
C GLU A 136 5.52 15.63 6.78
N LYS A 137 6.43 16.60 6.87
CA LYS A 137 7.21 17.12 5.73
C LYS A 137 7.90 16.05 4.88
N LEU A 138 8.50 15.04 5.52
CA LEU A 138 9.19 13.96 4.83
C LEU A 138 8.19 13.10 4.01
N ARG A 139 7.08 12.73 4.62
CA ARG A 139 6.01 11.96 3.97
C ARG A 139 5.37 12.75 2.83
N TYR A 140 5.13 14.04 3.05
CA TYR A 140 4.65 14.95 2.01
C TYR A 140 5.60 15.00 0.82
N GLY A 141 6.92 15.18 1.06
CA GLY A 141 7.93 15.20 -0.01
C GLY A 141 7.97 13.91 -0.84
N ILE A 142 7.84 12.73 -0.18
CA ILE A 142 7.75 11.44 -0.88
C ILE A 142 6.52 11.41 -1.78
N GLN A 143 5.35 11.76 -1.25
CA GLN A 143 4.09 11.74 -1.99
C GLN A 143 4.09 12.74 -3.16
N ARG A 144 4.68 13.94 -2.98
CA ARG A 144 4.81 14.91 -4.06
C ARG A 144 5.70 14.40 -5.20
N ALA A 145 6.80 13.72 -4.86
CA ALA A 145 7.63 13.08 -5.88
C ALA A 145 6.87 11.99 -6.65
N GLU A 146 6.05 11.18 -5.97
CA GLU A 146 5.17 10.18 -6.60
C GLU A 146 4.15 10.85 -7.56
N GLU A 147 3.49 11.92 -7.11
CA GLU A 147 2.51 12.67 -7.88
C GLU A 147 3.13 13.29 -9.15
N LEU A 148 4.29 13.96 -8.99
CA LEU A 148 5.01 14.58 -10.10
C LEU A 148 5.55 13.52 -11.09
N LEU A 149 6.03 12.39 -10.58
CA LEU A 149 6.55 11.31 -11.41
C LEU A 149 5.45 10.60 -12.20
N CYS A 150 4.25 10.53 -11.64
CA CYS A 150 3.07 9.89 -12.21
C CYS A 150 1.98 10.90 -12.58
N GLU A 151 2.37 12.13 -12.94
CA GLU A 151 1.44 13.17 -13.34
C GLU A 151 0.57 12.70 -14.52
N GLY A 152 -0.75 12.92 -14.42
CA GLY A 152 -1.70 12.46 -15.44
C GLY A 152 -2.15 11.01 -15.26
N GLU A 153 -1.52 10.21 -14.41
CA GLU A 153 -1.87 8.81 -14.13
C GLU A 153 -2.66 8.68 -12.81
N PRO A 154 -3.52 7.66 -12.66
CA PRO A 154 -4.28 7.46 -11.42
C PRO A 154 -3.39 7.34 -10.17
N PHE A 155 -2.26 6.67 -10.29
CA PHE A 155 -1.30 6.52 -9.18
C PHE A 155 -0.79 7.86 -8.65
N GLY A 156 -0.64 8.87 -9.52
CA GLY A 156 -0.21 10.21 -9.14
C GLY A 156 -1.26 11.01 -8.35
N THR A 157 -2.43 10.45 -8.04
CA THR A 157 -3.43 11.10 -7.18
C THR A 157 -3.23 10.67 -5.73
N TYR A 158 -3.39 11.59 -4.80
CA TYR A 158 -3.34 11.26 -3.37
C TYR A 158 -4.43 10.24 -3.02
N LEU A 159 -4.14 9.33 -2.09
CA LEU A 159 -5.04 8.21 -1.76
C LEU A 159 -6.42 8.67 -1.26
N TYR A 160 -6.49 9.81 -0.56
CA TYR A 160 -7.73 10.41 -0.09
C TYR A 160 -8.33 11.42 -1.08
N GLY A 161 -7.73 11.58 -2.26
CA GLY A 161 -8.17 12.51 -3.29
C GLY A 161 -7.77 13.95 -3.06
N GLU A 162 -8.52 14.86 -3.66
CA GLU A 162 -8.29 16.31 -3.64
C GLU A 162 -9.33 17.01 -2.78
N ALA A 163 -8.93 18.04 -2.01
CA ALA A 163 -9.80 18.73 -1.07
C ALA A 163 -11.02 19.37 -1.75
N GLU A 164 -10.82 19.99 -2.91
CA GLU A 164 -11.92 20.61 -3.69
C GLU A 164 -12.95 19.57 -4.13
N GLU A 165 -12.48 18.40 -4.60
CA GLU A 165 -13.35 17.29 -4.99
C GLU A 165 -14.14 16.75 -3.80
N VAL A 166 -13.49 16.56 -2.63
CA VAL A 166 -14.15 16.10 -1.41
C VAL A 166 -15.25 17.04 -0.97
N GLN A 167 -15.02 18.37 -1.04
CA GLN A 167 -16.04 19.37 -0.68
C GLN A 167 -17.30 19.26 -1.54
N ASN A 168 -17.14 18.93 -2.84
CA ASN A 168 -18.21 18.88 -3.81
C ASN A 168 -18.89 17.52 -3.97
N ILE A 169 -18.55 16.50 -3.13
CA ILE A 169 -19.19 15.19 -3.16
C ILE A 169 -20.66 15.31 -2.75
N THR A 170 -21.56 14.72 -3.54
CA THR A 170 -22.99 14.62 -3.25
C THR A 170 -23.38 13.23 -2.77
N LYS A 171 -24.60 13.09 -2.24
CA LYS A 171 -25.16 11.78 -1.87
C LYS A 171 -25.27 10.87 -3.09
N GLU A 172 -25.67 11.41 -4.23
CA GLU A 172 -25.78 10.68 -5.51
C GLU A 172 -24.43 10.13 -5.98
N ASP A 173 -23.33 10.89 -5.79
CA ASP A 173 -21.97 10.42 -6.07
C ASP A 173 -21.62 9.20 -5.20
N LEU A 174 -21.94 9.25 -3.90
CA LEU A 174 -21.69 8.15 -2.96
C LEU A 174 -22.52 6.91 -3.29
N GLU A 175 -23.81 7.08 -3.61
CA GLU A 175 -24.69 5.96 -4.00
C GLU A 175 -24.22 5.30 -5.31
N LYS A 176 -23.74 6.08 -6.27
CA LYS A 176 -23.16 5.58 -7.51
C LYS A 176 -21.85 4.82 -7.22
N ALA A 177 -20.95 5.43 -6.45
CA ALA A 177 -19.67 4.82 -6.09
C ALA A 177 -19.86 3.50 -5.31
N TYR A 178 -20.84 3.45 -4.40
CA TYR A 178 -21.21 2.21 -3.71
C TYR A 178 -21.63 1.12 -4.69
N LYS A 179 -22.49 1.45 -5.67
CA LYS A 179 -22.89 0.50 -6.72
C LYS A 179 -21.71 0.01 -7.56
N ASP A 180 -20.78 0.91 -7.87
CA ASP A 180 -19.58 0.56 -8.63
C ASP A 180 -18.66 -0.37 -7.83
N ILE A 181 -18.47 -0.10 -6.52
CA ILE A 181 -17.65 -0.93 -5.62
C ILE A 181 -18.24 -2.33 -5.47
N ILE A 182 -19.52 -2.47 -5.13
CA ILE A 182 -20.13 -3.81 -4.92
C ILE A 182 -20.22 -4.65 -6.20
N ASN A 183 -20.07 -4.02 -7.37
CA ASN A 183 -20.00 -4.69 -8.67
C ASN A 183 -18.56 -4.92 -9.15
N SER A 184 -17.55 -4.49 -8.40
CA SER A 184 -16.14 -4.66 -8.76
C SER A 184 -15.61 -6.06 -8.47
N CYS A 185 -14.32 -6.29 -8.72
CA CYS A 185 -13.69 -7.59 -8.51
C CYS A 185 -13.55 -7.89 -7.02
N VAL A 186 -14.07 -9.04 -6.58
CA VAL A 186 -14.03 -9.48 -5.17
C VAL A 186 -12.96 -10.54 -4.96
N THR A 187 -12.05 -10.28 -4.03
CA THR A 187 -11.06 -11.24 -3.53
C THR A 187 -11.14 -11.34 -2.03
N VAL A 188 -11.32 -12.56 -1.50
CA VAL A 188 -11.32 -12.82 -0.07
C VAL A 188 -10.05 -13.58 0.30
N ILE A 189 -9.33 -13.09 1.29
CA ILE A 189 -8.14 -13.75 1.82
C ILE A 189 -8.38 -14.07 3.29
N VAL A 190 -8.20 -15.33 3.66
CA VAL A 190 -8.31 -15.79 5.04
C VAL A 190 -6.93 -16.22 5.51
N SER A 191 -6.40 -15.56 6.52
CA SER A 191 -5.06 -15.80 7.04
C SER A 191 -5.08 -16.06 8.55
N GLY A 192 -4.23 -16.95 9.02
CA GLY A 192 -4.09 -17.26 10.44
C GLY A 192 -4.20 -18.76 10.73
N ASN A 193 -4.63 -19.12 11.94
CA ASN A 193 -4.80 -20.51 12.32
C ASN A 193 -6.14 -21.04 11.80
N LEU A 194 -6.09 -21.85 10.75
CA LEU A 194 -7.29 -22.42 10.12
C LEU A 194 -7.61 -23.87 10.59
N GLU A 195 -7.01 -24.33 11.68
CA GLU A 195 -7.35 -25.63 12.27
C GLU A 195 -8.83 -25.63 12.73
N GLY A 196 -9.60 -26.58 12.24
CA GLY A 196 -11.04 -26.67 12.44
C GLY A 196 -11.87 -25.78 11.49
N TYR A 197 -11.23 -25.15 10.52
CA TYR A 197 -11.83 -24.30 9.46
C TYR A 197 -11.32 -24.70 8.06
N GLU A 198 -11.03 -25.99 7.86
CA GLU A 198 -10.52 -26.51 6.58
C GLU A 198 -11.48 -26.22 5.41
N ASN A 199 -12.79 -26.17 5.70
CA ASN A 199 -13.86 -25.90 4.75
C ASN A 199 -14.47 -24.50 4.93
N ILE A 200 -13.66 -23.48 5.20
CA ILE A 200 -14.15 -22.11 5.41
C ILE A 200 -14.71 -21.47 4.13
N GLU A 201 -14.25 -21.88 2.94
CA GLU A 201 -14.68 -21.32 1.66
C GLU A 201 -16.20 -21.51 1.43
N PRO A 202 -16.80 -22.70 1.58
CA PRO A 202 -18.25 -22.89 1.46
C PRO A 202 -19.06 -22.02 2.44
N GLU A 203 -18.56 -21.77 3.64
CA GLU A 203 -19.25 -20.90 4.60
C GLU A 203 -19.24 -19.44 4.13
N ILE A 204 -18.12 -18.96 3.59
CA ILE A 204 -18.02 -17.62 3.00
C ILE A 204 -18.92 -17.54 1.77
N GLU A 205 -18.85 -18.52 0.86
CA GLU A 205 -19.68 -18.55 -0.34
C GLU A 205 -21.18 -18.53 -0.02
N LYS A 206 -21.61 -19.27 0.97
CA LYS A 206 -23.00 -19.29 1.42
C LYS A 206 -23.54 -17.91 1.80
N VAL A 207 -22.71 -17.08 2.41
CA VAL A 207 -23.08 -15.73 2.84
C VAL A 207 -23.02 -14.72 1.68
N PHE A 208 -22.02 -14.81 0.79
CA PHE A 208 -21.72 -13.75 -0.15
C PHE A 208 -22.00 -14.08 -1.63
N ALA A 209 -22.19 -15.34 -2.02
CA ALA A 209 -22.25 -15.73 -3.45
C ALA A 209 -23.31 -14.97 -4.25
N ASN A 210 -24.48 -14.73 -3.68
CA ASN A 210 -25.58 -14.02 -4.34
C ASN A 210 -25.35 -12.50 -4.48
N LYS A 211 -24.31 -11.97 -3.86
CA LYS A 211 -23.96 -10.54 -3.86
C LYS A 211 -22.87 -10.19 -4.86
N VAL A 212 -22.00 -11.17 -5.18
CA VAL A 212 -20.86 -10.95 -6.05
C VAL A 212 -21.28 -11.09 -7.51
N LYS A 213 -21.15 -10.01 -8.27
CA LYS A 213 -21.56 -9.94 -9.68
C LYS A 213 -20.37 -10.04 -10.65
N CYS A 214 -19.18 -9.64 -10.21
CA CYS A 214 -17.98 -9.70 -11.06
C CYS A 214 -17.37 -11.10 -11.02
N ASN A 215 -17.16 -11.70 -12.20
CA ASN A 215 -16.53 -13.01 -12.34
C ASN A 215 -15.02 -12.95 -12.60
N LYS A 216 -14.43 -11.74 -12.69
CA LYS A 216 -12.99 -11.57 -12.90
C LYS A 216 -12.21 -11.89 -11.63
N ASN A 217 -10.97 -12.38 -11.84
CA ASN A 217 -9.96 -12.43 -10.78
C ASN A 217 -9.19 -11.09 -10.74
N VAL A 218 -8.71 -10.69 -9.57
CA VAL A 218 -7.87 -9.49 -9.42
C VAL A 218 -6.60 -9.57 -10.28
N SER A 219 -6.09 -10.76 -10.53
CA SER A 219 -4.94 -11.01 -11.41
C SER A 219 -5.18 -10.62 -12.89
N GLU A 220 -6.44 -10.46 -13.29
CA GLU A 220 -6.83 -10.04 -14.65
C GLU A 220 -6.93 -8.53 -14.80
N LEU A 221 -6.92 -7.77 -13.70
CA LEU A 221 -6.99 -6.33 -13.71
C LEU A 221 -5.65 -5.70 -14.12
N LEU A 222 -5.74 -4.54 -14.77
CA LEU A 222 -4.57 -3.76 -15.17
C LEU A 222 -4.16 -2.82 -14.04
N TYR A 223 -3.01 -3.09 -13.43
CA TYR A 223 -2.48 -2.31 -12.30
C TYR A 223 -1.45 -1.25 -12.71
N ASN A 224 -0.99 -1.28 -13.94
CA ASN A 224 0.02 -0.33 -14.44
C ASN A 224 -0.42 0.20 -15.81
N VAL A 225 -0.91 1.43 -15.81
CA VAL A 225 -1.24 2.16 -17.04
C VAL A 225 0.06 2.67 -17.67
N LYS A 226 0.12 2.74 -19.01
CA LYS A 226 1.30 3.27 -19.71
C LYS A 226 1.63 4.66 -19.18
N LYS A 227 2.87 4.82 -18.76
CA LYS A 227 3.41 6.08 -18.25
C LYS A 227 3.38 7.16 -19.34
N SER A 228 2.89 8.32 -18.98
CA SER A 228 3.15 9.53 -19.76
C SER A 228 4.68 9.75 -19.80
N LYS A 229 5.19 10.29 -20.91
CA LYS A 229 6.61 10.66 -21.00
C LYS A 229 6.86 11.81 -20.02
N THR A 230 7.44 11.49 -18.87
CA THR A 230 7.82 12.47 -17.87
C THR A 230 9.15 13.12 -18.29
N SER A 231 9.20 14.44 -18.37
CA SER A 231 10.43 15.19 -18.56
C SER A 231 11.31 15.14 -17.30
N GLU A 232 12.61 15.23 -17.46
CA GLU A 232 13.50 15.47 -16.33
C GLU A 232 13.42 16.93 -15.93
N ASP A 233 12.97 17.21 -14.71
CA ASP A 233 12.86 18.56 -14.17
C ASP A 233 12.97 18.57 -12.63
N THR A 234 13.12 19.80 -12.09
CA THR A 234 13.16 20.08 -10.67
C THR A 234 12.00 20.97 -10.28
N VAL A 235 11.24 20.54 -9.26
CA VAL A 235 10.13 21.31 -8.69
C VAL A 235 10.47 21.68 -7.26
N ILE A 236 10.34 22.96 -6.92
CA ILE A 236 10.62 23.49 -5.58
C ILE A 236 9.32 24.06 -5.00
N GLU A 237 8.95 23.57 -3.83
CA GLU A 237 7.86 24.15 -3.01
C GLU A 237 8.44 24.68 -1.71
N TYR A 238 7.83 25.74 -1.17
CA TYR A 238 8.25 26.38 0.09
C TYR A 238 7.18 26.20 1.16
N GLN A 239 7.59 25.80 2.34
CA GLN A 239 6.74 25.72 3.52
C GLN A 239 7.52 26.18 4.75
N ASP A 240 6.81 26.51 5.83
CA ASP A 240 7.45 26.76 7.12
C ASP A 240 8.02 25.44 7.67
N THR A 241 9.33 25.27 7.52
CA THR A 241 10.05 24.07 7.97
C THR A 241 11.51 24.40 8.25
N VAL A 242 12.03 23.80 9.32
CA VAL A 242 13.45 23.90 9.68
C VAL A 242 14.33 23.03 8.78
N GLN A 243 13.79 21.88 8.37
CA GLN A 243 14.51 20.93 7.51
C GLN A 243 13.90 20.92 6.11
N SER A 244 14.75 20.97 5.12
CA SER A 244 14.35 20.74 3.74
C SER A 244 14.19 19.25 3.46
N VAL A 245 13.27 18.91 2.57
CA VAL A 245 13.12 17.53 2.06
C VAL A 245 13.51 17.50 0.59
N LEU A 246 14.47 16.67 0.27
CA LEU A 246 14.85 16.34 -1.10
C LEU A 246 14.28 14.98 -1.47
N SER A 247 13.45 14.92 -2.52
CA SER A 247 12.93 13.67 -3.05
C SER A 247 13.26 13.54 -4.53
N ILE A 248 13.73 12.37 -4.94
CA ILE A 248 14.16 12.10 -6.31
C ILE A 248 13.37 10.91 -6.83
N GLY A 249 12.59 11.16 -7.87
CA GLY A 249 11.79 10.17 -8.56
C GLY A 249 12.54 9.52 -9.71
N LEU A 250 12.60 8.18 -9.70
CA LEU A 250 13.24 7.38 -10.72
C LEU A 250 12.21 6.46 -11.38
N THR A 251 12.31 6.31 -12.71
CA THR A 251 11.51 5.34 -13.46
C THR A 251 12.35 4.12 -13.80
N ILE A 252 11.68 2.98 -13.92
CA ILE A 252 12.25 1.72 -14.41
C ILE A 252 11.74 1.52 -15.84
N GLU A 253 12.65 1.37 -16.79
CA GLU A 253 12.32 1.10 -18.18
C GLU A 253 12.31 -0.41 -18.43
N ASP A 254 11.44 -0.87 -19.35
CA ASP A 254 11.35 -2.28 -19.78
C ASP A 254 11.31 -3.28 -18.61
N PHE A 255 10.56 -2.94 -17.55
CA PHE A 255 10.34 -3.83 -16.42
C PHE A 255 9.60 -5.10 -16.87
N LYS A 256 10.08 -6.24 -16.39
CA LYS A 256 9.44 -7.53 -16.55
C LYS A 256 9.18 -8.17 -15.19
N PRO A 257 8.14 -8.99 -15.02
CA PRO A 257 7.82 -9.61 -13.73
C PRO A 257 8.98 -10.38 -13.09
N GLU A 258 9.84 -10.99 -13.90
CA GLU A 258 11.04 -11.70 -13.44
C GLU A 258 12.12 -10.77 -12.85
N ASP A 259 12.13 -9.49 -13.22
CA ASP A 259 13.07 -8.48 -12.69
C ASP A 259 12.76 -8.07 -11.23
N PHE A 260 11.58 -8.43 -10.71
CA PHE A 260 11.09 -8.00 -9.40
C PHE A 260 12.11 -8.23 -8.27
N TYR A 261 12.72 -9.41 -8.21
CA TYR A 261 13.68 -9.73 -7.15
C TYR A 261 14.99 -8.96 -7.29
N ALA A 262 15.44 -8.74 -8.52
CA ALA A 262 16.62 -7.92 -8.80
C ALA A 262 16.40 -6.45 -8.41
N PHE A 263 15.19 -5.89 -8.67
CA PHE A 263 14.85 -4.52 -8.25
C PHE A 263 14.67 -4.39 -6.73
N ASN A 264 14.17 -5.40 -6.04
CA ASN A 264 14.14 -5.39 -4.57
C ASN A 264 15.56 -5.33 -4.00
N LEU A 265 16.47 -6.18 -4.53
CA LEU A 265 17.87 -6.19 -4.07
C LEU A 265 18.60 -4.90 -4.48
N TYR A 266 18.37 -4.37 -5.68
CA TYR A 266 18.84 -3.05 -6.09
C TYR A 266 18.42 -1.97 -5.07
N ASN A 267 17.14 -1.92 -4.71
CA ASN A 267 16.64 -0.93 -3.78
C ASN A 267 17.22 -1.11 -2.35
N ALA A 268 17.44 -2.35 -1.93
CA ALA A 268 18.06 -2.65 -0.64
C ALA A 268 19.51 -2.15 -0.58
N ILE A 269 20.29 -2.41 -1.62
CA ILE A 269 21.68 -1.94 -1.73
C ILE A 269 21.72 -0.41 -1.85
N LEU A 270 20.78 0.18 -2.61
CA LEU A 270 20.75 1.63 -2.81
C LEU A 270 20.42 2.37 -1.51
N GLY A 271 19.30 2.04 -0.83
CA GLY A 271 18.85 2.94 0.24
C GLY A 271 17.89 2.36 1.28
N THR A 272 17.68 1.04 1.39
CA THR A 272 16.72 0.51 2.38
C THR A 272 17.41 0.11 3.67
N THR A 273 18.60 -0.47 3.60
CA THR A 273 19.34 -1.01 4.75
C THR A 273 20.31 0.00 5.38
N PRO A 274 20.74 -0.19 6.63
CA PRO A 274 21.80 0.62 7.24
C PRO A 274 23.15 0.49 6.53
N SER A 275 23.42 -0.62 5.82
CA SER A 275 24.60 -0.82 5.01
C SER A 275 24.49 -0.27 3.58
N SER A 276 23.34 0.32 3.23
CA SER A 276 23.08 0.82 1.87
C SER A 276 23.97 2.01 1.49
N LYS A 277 24.18 2.18 0.19
CA LYS A 277 25.02 3.25 -0.36
C LYS A 277 24.58 4.65 0.07
N LEU A 278 23.28 4.93 0.01
CA LEU A 278 22.74 6.22 0.44
C LEU A 278 23.00 6.45 1.93
N PHE A 279 22.72 5.47 2.77
CA PHE A 279 22.91 5.62 4.21
C PHE A 279 24.41 5.81 4.53
N GLN A 280 25.29 4.97 4.01
CA GLN A 280 26.71 5.02 4.33
C GLN A 280 27.41 6.25 3.72
N ASN A 281 27.11 6.62 2.48
CA ASN A 281 27.87 7.67 1.80
C ASN A 281 27.27 9.08 2.01
N VAL A 282 25.93 9.22 2.04
CA VAL A 282 25.28 10.53 2.14
C VAL A 282 25.07 10.94 3.60
N ARG A 283 24.64 10.00 4.46
CA ARG A 283 24.36 10.28 5.87
C ARG A 283 25.61 10.14 6.75
N GLU A 284 26.23 8.95 6.78
CA GLU A 284 27.30 8.66 7.73
C GLU A 284 28.63 9.36 7.35
N LYS A 285 29.11 9.18 6.14
CA LYS A 285 30.43 9.71 5.71
C LYS A 285 30.37 11.20 5.41
N ALA A 286 29.37 11.64 4.61
CA ALA A 286 29.30 13.04 4.17
C ALA A 286 28.51 13.94 5.12
N SER A 287 27.73 13.40 6.05
CA SER A 287 26.85 14.14 7.00
C SER A 287 25.95 15.17 6.31
N LEU A 288 25.46 14.87 5.10
CA LEU A 288 24.61 15.78 4.32
C LEU A 288 23.12 15.61 4.59
N ALA A 289 22.72 14.51 5.23
CA ALA A 289 21.33 14.20 5.51
C ALA A 289 21.16 13.60 6.90
N TYR A 290 20.06 13.92 7.59
CA TYR A 290 19.65 13.27 8.85
C TYR A 290 19.02 11.91 8.60
N THR A 291 18.28 11.81 7.52
CA THR A 291 17.73 10.58 7.01
C THR A 291 17.87 10.57 5.50
N VAL A 292 18.20 9.42 4.93
CA VAL A 292 18.17 9.19 3.49
C VAL A 292 17.82 7.75 3.23
N ARG A 293 16.82 7.52 2.38
CA ARG A 293 16.35 6.18 2.03
C ARG A 293 15.83 6.16 0.61
N SER A 294 15.59 4.92 0.09
CA SER A 294 14.88 4.69 -1.16
C SER A 294 13.68 3.77 -0.94
N ARG A 295 12.65 3.93 -1.77
CA ARG A 295 11.44 3.12 -1.75
C ARG A 295 11.08 2.69 -3.16
N TYR A 296 11.00 1.38 -3.39
CA TYR A 296 10.56 0.79 -4.64
C TYR A 296 9.06 0.54 -4.65
N TYR A 297 8.37 1.02 -5.67
CA TYR A 297 6.94 0.84 -5.90
C TYR A 297 6.71 -0.22 -6.96
N ARG A 298 6.58 -1.46 -6.51
CA ARG A 298 6.46 -2.67 -7.32
C ARG A 298 5.39 -2.60 -8.41
N PHE A 299 4.24 -1.96 -8.12
CA PHE A 299 3.09 -1.92 -9.02
C PHE A 299 3.10 -0.71 -9.95
N LYS A 300 4.15 0.10 -9.92
CA LYS A 300 4.28 1.29 -10.76
C LYS A 300 5.62 1.40 -11.46
N ASP A 301 6.55 0.49 -11.15
CA ASP A 301 7.92 0.45 -11.70
C ASP A 301 8.64 1.79 -11.52
N ILE A 302 8.54 2.34 -10.31
CA ILE A 302 9.25 3.56 -9.91
C ILE A 302 9.99 3.34 -8.60
N ILE A 303 11.02 4.17 -8.39
CA ILE A 303 11.73 4.27 -7.11
C ILE A 303 11.73 5.74 -6.71
N VAL A 304 11.48 6.01 -5.43
CA VAL A 304 11.62 7.35 -4.86
C VAL A 304 12.74 7.31 -3.82
N ILE A 305 13.78 8.11 -4.03
CA ILE A 305 14.80 8.42 -3.03
C ILE A 305 14.32 9.65 -2.28
N TYR A 306 14.46 9.68 -0.96
CA TYR A 306 14.10 10.81 -0.14
C TYR A 306 15.11 11.04 0.97
N ALA A 307 15.36 12.32 1.27
CA ALA A 307 16.31 12.75 2.28
C ALA A 307 15.79 13.98 3.04
N GLY A 308 15.98 13.96 4.37
CA GLY A 308 15.87 15.16 5.21
C GLY A 308 17.25 15.83 5.29
N ILE A 309 17.34 17.06 4.82
CA ILE A 309 18.61 17.77 4.66
C ILE A 309 18.54 19.20 5.25
N ASN A 310 19.68 19.80 5.51
CA ASN A 310 19.76 21.24 5.68
C ASN A 310 19.72 21.95 4.31
N LYS A 311 19.13 23.13 4.25
CA LYS A 311 18.97 23.90 3.00
C LYS A 311 20.31 24.11 2.28
N GLU A 312 21.36 24.44 3.00
CA GLU A 312 22.71 24.69 2.48
C GLU A 312 23.39 23.43 1.88
N ASN A 313 22.87 22.25 2.22
CA ASN A 313 23.41 20.98 1.74
C ASN A 313 22.73 20.47 0.46
N TYR A 314 21.73 21.17 -0.07
CA TYR A 314 20.89 20.69 -1.17
C TYR A 314 21.69 20.20 -2.38
N GLU A 315 22.51 21.08 -2.97
CA GLU A 315 23.27 20.74 -4.19
C GLU A 315 24.21 19.57 -3.95
N LYS A 316 24.97 19.60 -2.84
CA LYS A 316 25.91 18.54 -2.48
C LYS A 316 25.21 17.19 -2.24
N ALA A 317 24.07 17.21 -1.56
CA ALA A 317 23.29 16.01 -1.31
C ALA A 317 22.71 15.46 -2.62
N LEU A 318 22.16 16.31 -3.49
CA LEU A 318 21.64 15.92 -4.80
C LEU A 318 22.72 15.28 -5.66
N ASP A 319 23.89 15.92 -5.77
CA ASP A 319 25.01 15.41 -6.58
C ASP A 319 25.50 14.06 -6.04
N LEU A 320 25.68 13.95 -4.73
CA LEU A 320 26.14 12.70 -4.12
C LEU A 320 25.12 11.57 -4.28
N ILE A 321 23.82 11.85 -4.16
CA ILE A 321 22.76 10.86 -4.41
C ILE A 321 22.77 10.42 -5.88
N LYS A 322 22.88 11.36 -6.83
CA LYS A 322 23.01 11.04 -8.26
C LYS A 322 24.25 10.16 -8.53
N GLN A 323 25.37 10.44 -7.85
CA GLN A 323 26.56 9.62 -7.93
C GLN A 323 26.31 8.18 -7.44
N GLN A 324 25.57 7.99 -6.32
CA GLN A 324 25.26 6.64 -5.85
C GLN A 324 24.40 5.86 -6.86
N VAL A 325 23.45 6.52 -7.52
CA VAL A 325 22.65 5.89 -8.59
C VAL A 325 23.53 5.52 -9.79
N SER A 326 24.50 6.36 -10.17
CA SER A 326 25.46 6.06 -11.23
C SER A 326 26.39 4.91 -10.85
N ASP A 327 26.90 4.90 -9.61
CA ASP A 327 27.78 3.84 -9.11
C ASP A 327 27.11 2.45 -9.14
N MET A 328 25.79 2.40 -8.91
CA MET A 328 25.00 1.17 -9.08
C MET A 328 25.02 0.67 -10.53
N LYS A 329 24.88 1.59 -11.51
CA LYS A 329 24.94 1.26 -12.96
C LYS A 329 26.34 0.80 -13.40
N ASP A 330 27.36 1.43 -12.86
CA ASP A 330 28.77 1.11 -13.13
C ASP A 330 29.24 -0.19 -12.45
N GLY A 331 28.36 -0.85 -11.69
CA GLY A 331 28.70 -2.06 -10.94
C GLY A 331 29.63 -1.84 -9.75
N LYS A 332 29.76 -0.59 -9.26
CA LYS A 332 30.55 -0.27 -8.06
C LYS A 332 29.78 -0.68 -6.80
N ILE A 333 29.54 -1.96 -6.66
CA ILE A 333 28.86 -2.60 -5.53
C ILE A 333 29.83 -3.59 -4.92
N SER A 334 30.15 -3.41 -3.64
CA SER A 334 31.01 -4.35 -2.92
C SER A 334 30.28 -5.66 -2.59
N GLU A 335 31.04 -6.73 -2.40
CA GLU A 335 30.50 -8.01 -1.97
C GLU A 335 29.77 -7.89 -0.62
N GLU A 336 30.26 -7.04 0.28
CA GLU A 336 29.63 -6.77 1.57
C GLU A 336 28.28 -6.05 1.41
N GLU A 337 28.18 -5.03 0.56
CA GLU A 337 26.91 -4.34 0.26
C GLU A 337 25.90 -5.31 -0.33
N PHE A 338 26.32 -6.17 -1.25
CA PHE A 338 25.47 -7.16 -1.92
C PHE A 338 24.97 -8.22 -0.94
N SER A 339 25.88 -8.87 -0.19
CA SER A 339 25.52 -9.95 0.75
C SER A 339 24.65 -9.43 1.90
N SER A 340 25.03 -8.31 2.52
CA SER A 340 24.26 -7.70 3.62
C SER A 340 22.85 -7.30 3.20
N ALA A 341 22.68 -6.72 2.01
CA ALA A 341 21.36 -6.38 1.50
C ALA A 341 20.50 -7.63 1.22
N LYS A 342 21.10 -8.67 0.67
CA LYS A 342 20.43 -9.94 0.39
C LYS A 342 19.99 -10.64 1.67
N ASP A 343 20.85 -10.69 2.67
CA ASP A 343 20.54 -11.27 3.99
C ASP A 343 19.42 -10.51 4.69
N SER A 344 19.41 -9.17 4.61
CA SER A 344 18.34 -8.34 5.14
C SER A 344 16.99 -8.66 4.49
N LEU A 345 16.94 -8.74 3.17
CA LEU A 345 15.70 -9.09 2.45
C LEU A 345 15.23 -10.51 2.76
N MET A 346 16.15 -11.45 2.98
CA MET A 346 15.82 -12.82 3.38
C MET A 346 15.21 -12.86 4.79
N ALA A 347 15.74 -12.02 5.71
CA ALA A 347 15.19 -11.87 7.06
C ALA A 347 13.80 -11.22 7.04
N ASP A 348 13.60 -10.13 6.26
CA ASP A 348 12.30 -9.46 6.10
C ASP A 348 11.20 -10.43 5.63
N LEU A 349 11.54 -11.37 4.73
CA LEU A 349 10.59 -12.39 4.26
C LEU A 349 10.15 -13.34 5.38
N LEU A 350 11.05 -13.65 6.35
CA LEU A 350 10.70 -14.47 7.52
C LEU A 350 9.79 -13.69 8.49
N ASP A 351 10.06 -12.41 8.70
CA ASP A 351 9.25 -11.57 9.58
C ASP A 351 7.79 -11.44 9.09
N TRP A 352 7.56 -11.57 7.77
CA TRP A 352 6.19 -11.59 7.22
C TRP A 352 5.38 -12.79 7.70
N GLU A 353 6.01 -13.93 7.99
CA GLU A 353 5.32 -15.10 8.56
C GLU A 353 4.80 -14.89 9.98
N ASP A 354 5.31 -13.88 10.67
CA ASP A 354 4.88 -13.54 12.03
C ASP A 354 3.71 -12.55 12.06
N SER A 355 3.20 -12.15 10.88
CA SER A 355 2.02 -11.30 10.75
C SER A 355 1.00 -11.86 9.76
N LYS A 356 -0.17 -12.28 10.25
CA LYS A 356 -1.26 -12.73 9.38
C LYS A 356 -1.76 -11.66 8.41
N ILE A 357 -1.69 -10.37 8.80
CA ILE A 357 -2.01 -9.22 7.94
C ILE A 357 -0.97 -9.11 6.82
N ALA A 358 0.33 -9.21 7.15
CA ALA A 358 1.40 -9.16 6.15
C ALA A 358 1.29 -10.34 5.17
N MET A 359 0.98 -11.54 5.66
CA MET A 359 0.74 -12.72 4.83
C MET A 359 -0.45 -12.53 3.88
N ALA A 360 -1.56 -11.95 4.36
CA ALA A 360 -2.72 -11.65 3.51
C ALA A 360 -2.38 -10.59 2.44
N LYS A 361 -1.70 -9.51 2.82
CA LYS A 361 -1.23 -8.47 1.89
C LYS A 361 -0.24 -9.01 0.86
N MET A 362 0.69 -9.88 1.27
CA MET A 362 1.61 -10.56 0.36
C MET A 362 0.85 -11.42 -0.66
N LYS A 363 -0.16 -12.19 -0.20
CA LYS A 363 -1.02 -12.99 -1.09
C LYS A 363 -1.69 -12.10 -2.12
N MET A 364 -2.29 -10.97 -1.72
CA MET A 364 -2.92 -10.01 -2.62
C MET A 364 -1.90 -9.42 -3.61
N ALA A 365 -0.74 -9.01 -3.11
CA ALA A 365 0.35 -8.47 -3.92
C ALA A 365 0.87 -9.49 -4.97
N ASN A 366 0.93 -10.77 -4.61
CA ASN A 366 1.37 -11.83 -5.54
C ASN A 366 0.30 -12.15 -6.60
N LEU A 367 -0.98 -12.14 -6.23
CA LEU A 367 -2.09 -12.27 -7.18
C LEU A 367 -2.05 -11.16 -8.24
N ILE A 368 -1.83 -9.92 -7.83
CA ILE A 368 -1.77 -8.77 -8.76
C ILE A 368 -0.47 -8.78 -9.58
N GLY A 369 0.69 -8.90 -8.91
CA GLY A 369 1.99 -8.70 -9.55
C GLY A 369 2.51 -9.89 -10.33
N PHE A 370 2.38 -11.10 -9.78
CA PHE A 370 2.81 -12.33 -10.45
C PHE A 370 1.66 -13.05 -11.19
N LYS A 371 0.42 -12.59 -11.01
CA LYS A 371 -0.79 -13.23 -11.54
C LYS A 371 -0.92 -14.71 -11.12
N ARG A 372 -0.39 -15.04 -9.93
CA ARG A 372 -0.30 -16.40 -9.38
C ARG A 372 -0.71 -16.44 -7.92
N ALA A 373 -1.53 -17.43 -7.56
CA ALA A 373 -1.98 -17.65 -6.20
C ALA A 373 -1.07 -18.57 -5.37
N ASP A 374 -0.22 -19.35 -6.02
CA ASP A 374 0.57 -20.43 -5.43
C ASP A 374 1.97 -20.01 -4.97
N VAL A 375 2.31 -18.73 -5.08
CA VAL A 375 3.63 -18.21 -4.63
C VAL A 375 3.67 -18.19 -3.11
N THR A 376 4.60 -18.94 -2.55
CA THR A 376 4.89 -19.04 -1.10
C THR A 376 6.07 -18.15 -0.71
N ILE A 377 6.28 -17.96 0.59
CA ILE A 377 7.49 -17.28 1.12
C ILE A 377 8.74 -18.07 0.75
N ASP A 378 8.70 -19.40 0.82
CA ASP A 378 9.83 -20.25 0.43
C ASP A 378 10.17 -20.10 -1.06
N ASP A 379 9.17 -20.00 -1.95
CA ASP A 379 9.39 -19.70 -3.38
C ASP A 379 10.07 -18.34 -3.56
N MET A 380 9.64 -17.34 -2.80
CA MET A 380 10.23 -16.00 -2.85
C MET A 380 11.68 -16.00 -2.36
N ARG A 381 11.95 -16.72 -1.27
CA ARG A 381 13.32 -16.89 -0.73
C ARG A 381 14.21 -17.64 -1.71
N ASP A 382 13.74 -18.73 -2.29
CA ASP A 382 14.48 -19.49 -3.30
C ASP A 382 14.86 -18.61 -4.50
N LYS A 383 13.92 -17.82 -5.01
CA LYS A 383 14.19 -16.89 -6.10
C LYS A 383 15.14 -15.78 -5.70
N MET A 384 14.98 -15.18 -4.51
CA MET A 384 15.89 -14.16 -4.01
C MET A 384 17.32 -14.71 -3.84
N SER A 385 17.46 -15.95 -3.36
CA SER A 385 18.77 -16.58 -3.17
C SER A 385 19.56 -16.73 -4.46
N LYS A 386 18.89 -16.87 -5.60
CA LYS A 386 19.48 -17.06 -6.93
C LYS A 386 19.86 -15.76 -7.65
N ILE A 387 19.45 -14.60 -7.13
CA ILE A 387 19.80 -13.30 -7.72
C ILE A 387 21.31 -13.07 -7.59
N THR A 388 21.94 -12.73 -8.70
CA THR A 388 23.38 -12.44 -8.80
C THR A 388 23.64 -10.94 -8.81
N LEU A 389 24.91 -10.55 -8.67
CA LEU A 389 25.33 -9.16 -8.78
C LEU A 389 25.08 -8.61 -10.20
N GLU A 390 25.28 -9.43 -11.23
CA GLU A 390 25.01 -9.08 -12.61
C GLU A 390 23.52 -8.79 -12.86
N ASP A 391 22.61 -9.50 -12.16
CA ASP A 391 21.18 -9.23 -12.22
C ASP A 391 20.85 -7.84 -11.66
N VAL A 392 21.50 -7.47 -10.56
CA VAL A 392 21.35 -6.14 -9.95
C VAL A 392 21.90 -5.04 -10.85
N ILE A 393 23.04 -5.24 -11.48
CA ILE A 393 23.63 -4.28 -12.43
C ILE A 393 22.73 -4.11 -13.66
N ARG A 394 22.16 -5.21 -14.19
CA ARG A 394 21.17 -5.12 -15.27
C ARG A 394 19.93 -4.33 -14.86
N ALA A 395 19.43 -4.55 -13.66
CA ALA A 395 18.32 -3.78 -13.10
C ALA A 395 18.69 -2.30 -12.96
N ALA A 396 19.88 -1.98 -12.43
CA ALA A 396 20.37 -0.61 -12.28
C ALA A 396 20.41 0.15 -13.63
N ASN A 397 20.80 -0.52 -14.72
CA ASN A 397 20.86 0.08 -16.06
C ASN A 397 19.48 0.40 -16.66
N LYS A 398 18.38 -0.12 -16.10
CA LYS A 398 17.00 0.24 -16.47
C LYS A 398 16.45 1.43 -15.68
N VAL A 399 17.18 1.92 -14.66
CA VAL A 399 16.71 2.99 -13.76
C VAL A 399 17.14 4.35 -14.29
N ASN A 400 16.22 5.32 -14.38
CA ASN A 400 16.51 6.67 -14.82
C ASN A 400 15.90 7.71 -13.88
N ILE A 401 16.67 8.71 -13.50
CA ILE A 401 16.20 9.87 -12.74
C ILE A 401 15.29 10.70 -13.65
N LYS A 402 14.11 11.09 -13.15
CA LYS A 402 13.13 11.86 -13.92
C LYS A 402 12.65 13.11 -13.18
N LYS A 403 12.47 13.06 -11.87
CA LYS A 403 11.95 14.19 -11.10
C LYS A 403 12.83 14.44 -9.88
N VAL A 404 13.06 15.71 -9.61
CA VAL A 404 13.65 16.17 -8.34
C VAL A 404 12.61 17.09 -7.70
N PHE A 405 12.20 16.76 -6.50
CA PHE A 405 11.29 17.59 -5.70
C PHE A 405 12.03 18.09 -4.46
N VAL A 406 11.92 19.37 -4.21
CA VAL A 406 12.50 20.01 -3.01
C VAL A 406 11.40 20.73 -2.26
N LEU A 407 11.22 20.35 -0.99
CA LEU A 407 10.46 21.13 -0.03
C LEU A 407 11.45 21.96 0.76
N GLY A 408 11.54 23.26 0.46
CA GLY A 408 12.43 24.22 1.13
C GLY A 408 11.73 24.95 2.27
N GLY A 409 12.51 25.43 3.24
CA GLY A 409 12.04 26.42 4.22
C GLY A 409 11.77 27.76 3.54
N VAL A 410 10.77 28.50 4.04
CA VAL A 410 10.50 29.88 3.61
C VAL A 410 11.73 30.73 3.94
N GLU A 411 12.23 31.50 2.97
CA GLU A 411 13.17 32.57 3.32
C GLU A 411 12.43 33.59 4.17
N ASN A 412 12.86 33.77 5.42
CA ASN A 412 12.43 34.94 6.18
C ASN A 412 12.88 36.17 5.39
N ALA A 413 11.89 36.86 4.81
CA ALA A 413 12.08 38.12 4.10
C ALA A 413 12.54 39.22 5.07
#